data_b593e102ce5487db35acc6ac30662e99
#
_entry.id   b593e102ce5487db35acc6ac30662e99
#
_cell.length_a   1.000
_cell.length_b   1.000
_cell.length_c   1.000
_cell.angle_alpha   90.00
_cell.angle_beta   90.00
_cell.angle_gamma   90.00
#
_symmetry.space_group_name_H-M   'P 1'
#
loop_
_entity.id
_entity.type
_entity.pdbx_description
1 polymer ?
#
loop_
_entity_poly.entity_id
_entity_poly.type
_entity_poly.pdbx_seq_one_letter_code
_entity_poly.pdbx_strand_id
1 'polypeptide(L)'
;MCSRTQKLTVVLASASPRRTELLEQGNIKHVVMPSHCEEVITSQVPSQVVEELSVQKAEDVYQQYETKNTGDFLVIGSDTVVAADGTILGKPKDKEQAYQMISMLQGKAHQVYTGVTLLIKKDGKKIRKTFHECSDVHVYPMSKEEIREYIATGEPMD
;
A
#
# COMPACT_ATOMS: atom_id res chain seq x y z
N MET A 1 -12.68 30.83 22.52
CA MET A 1 -13.32 30.28 21.30
C MET A 1 -12.74 28.93 20.99
N CYS A 2 -13.57 27.94 21.08
CA CYS A 2 -13.15 26.61 20.68
C CYS A 2 -12.81 26.59 19.20
N SER A 3 -11.54 26.36 18.89
CA SER A 3 -11.18 25.94 17.56
C SER A 3 -12.02 24.71 17.23
N ARG A 4 -13.02 24.89 16.39
CA ARG A 4 -13.69 23.73 15.83
C ARG A 4 -12.66 23.01 15.00
N THR A 5 -12.07 21.97 15.55
CA THR A 5 -11.40 20.98 14.77
C THR A 5 -12.45 20.43 13.82
N GLN A 6 -12.48 20.97 12.61
CA GLN A 6 -13.24 20.35 11.55
C GLN A 6 -12.73 18.93 11.45
N LYS A 7 -13.59 17.98 11.78
CA LYS A 7 -13.21 16.56 11.67
C LYS A 7 -13.09 16.24 10.21
N LEU A 8 -11.86 16.23 9.73
CA LEU A 8 -11.55 15.77 8.40
C LEU A 8 -11.85 14.26 8.33
N THR A 9 -12.72 13.86 7.44
CA THR A 9 -12.96 12.44 7.23
C THR A 9 -11.78 11.85 6.46
N VAL A 10 -11.22 10.78 6.99
CA VAL A 10 -10.11 10.06 6.37
C VAL A 10 -10.65 8.80 5.70
N VAL A 11 -10.36 8.65 4.42
CA VAL A 11 -10.77 7.50 3.62
C VAL A 11 -9.53 6.74 3.18
N LEU A 12 -9.44 5.47 3.56
CA LEU A 12 -8.35 4.59 3.15
C LEU A 12 -8.76 3.82 1.89
N ALA A 13 -8.08 4.08 0.79
CA ALA A 13 -8.34 3.46 -0.52
C ALA A 13 -7.62 2.11 -0.64
N SER A 14 -7.81 1.23 0.34
CA SER A 14 -7.12 -0.05 0.39
C SER A 14 -7.93 -1.09 1.15
N ALA A 15 -7.88 -2.33 0.69
CA ALA A 15 -8.45 -3.47 1.40
C ALA A 15 -7.44 -4.13 2.36
N SER A 16 -6.21 -3.64 2.43
CA SER A 16 -5.16 -4.25 3.24
C SER A 16 -5.44 -4.12 4.74
N PRO A 17 -5.55 -5.25 5.47
CA PRO A 17 -5.72 -5.19 6.93
C PRO A 17 -4.56 -4.52 7.64
N ARG A 18 -3.34 -4.66 7.11
CA ARG A 18 -2.13 -4.07 7.71
C ARG A 18 -2.19 -2.54 7.71
N ARG A 19 -2.69 -1.95 6.62
CA ARG A 19 -2.82 -0.49 6.52
C ARG A 19 -3.88 0.04 7.47
N THR A 20 -4.99 -0.67 7.60
CA THR A 20 -6.01 -0.37 8.60
C THR A 20 -5.43 -0.41 10.01
N GLU A 21 -4.67 -1.45 10.34
CA GLU A 21 -4.03 -1.57 11.65
C GLU A 21 -3.07 -0.40 11.93
N LEU A 22 -2.29 0.03 10.94
CA LEU A 22 -1.38 1.16 11.10
C LEU A 22 -2.13 2.45 11.44
N LEU A 23 -3.25 2.72 10.79
CA LEU A 23 -4.07 3.88 11.09
C LEU A 23 -4.70 3.78 12.48
N GLU A 24 -5.13 2.60 12.88
CA GLU A 24 -5.66 2.34 14.23
C GLU A 24 -4.60 2.56 15.31
N GLN A 25 -3.37 2.09 15.08
CA GLN A 25 -2.25 2.32 15.99
C GLN A 25 -1.95 3.81 16.17
N GLY A 26 -2.13 4.60 15.13
CA GLY A 26 -1.99 6.06 15.18
C GLY A 26 -3.22 6.79 15.72
N ASN A 27 -4.24 6.08 16.18
CA ASN A 27 -5.51 6.64 16.63
C ASN A 27 -6.21 7.47 15.54
N ILE A 28 -6.04 7.10 14.28
CA ILE A 28 -6.65 7.79 13.15
C ILE A 28 -7.95 7.07 12.77
N LYS A 29 -9.07 7.69 13.06
CA LYS A 29 -10.37 7.18 12.62
C LYS A 29 -10.46 7.31 11.11
N HIS A 30 -10.88 6.26 10.43
CA HIS A 30 -10.96 6.23 8.98
C HIS A 30 -12.09 5.34 8.48
N VAL A 31 -12.46 5.57 7.23
CA VAL A 31 -13.39 4.73 6.48
C VAL A 31 -12.57 3.93 5.47
N VAL A 32 -12.84 2.65 5.34
CA VAL A 32 -12.18 1.81 4.34
C VAL A 32 -13.04 1.77 3.08
N MET A 33 -12.46 2.16 1.96
CA MET A 33 -13.12 2.13 0.66
C MET A 33 -12.11 1.64 -0.37
N PRO A 34 -12.04 0.31 -0.61
CA PRO A 34 -11.04 -0.25 -1.52
C PRO A 34 -11.20 0.28 -2.95
N SER A 35 -10.07 0.54 -3.59
CA SER A 35 -10.05 0.86 -5.02
C SER A 35 -10.22 -0.41 -5.84
N HIS A 36 -10.99 -0.31 -6.91
CA HIS A 36 -11.21 -1.39 -7.88
C HIS A 36 -10.77 -0.98 -9.29
N CYS A 37 -9.94 0.06 -9.40
CA CYS A 37 -9.45 0.53 -10.69
C CYS A 37 -8.48 -0.48 -11.31
N GLU A 38 -8.43 -0.47 -12.64
CA GLU A 38 -7.42 -1.22 -13.37
C GLU A 38 -6.06 -0.57 -13.16
N GLU A 39 -5.08 -1.35 -12.74
CA GLU A 39 -3.73 -0.86 -12.51
C GLU A 39 -2.96 -0.73 -13.82
N VAL A 40 -2.48 0.46 -14.11
CA VAL A 40 -1.66 0.74 -15.30
C VAL A 40 -0.25 1.11 -14.85
N ILE A 41 0.73 0.30 -15.24
CA ILE A 41 2.13 0.50 -14.89
C ILE A 41 2.89 0.93 -16.14
N THR A 42 3.52 2.12 -16.08
CA THR A 42 4.29 2.68 -17.20
C THR A 42 5.80 2.69 -16.93
N SER A 43 6.23 2.34 -15.73
CA SER A 43 7.64 2.33 -15.33
C SER A 43 8.06 0.95 -14.84
N GLN A 44 9.38 0.69 -14.89
CA GLN A 44 10.00 -0.49 -14.29
C GLN A 44 10.78 -0.12 -13.02
N VAL A 45 10.85 1.15 -12.66
CA VAL A 45 11.55 1.62 -11.47
C VAL A 45 10.62 1.45 -10.26
N PRO A 46 11.00 0.66 -9.24
CA PRO A 46 10.10 0.36 -8.12
C PRO A 46 9.51 1.58 -7.42
N SER A 47 10.30 2.62 -7.18
CA SER A 47 9.82 3.85 -6.55
C SER A 47 8.75 4.55 -7.39
N GLN A 48 8.93 4.58 -8.70
CA GLN A 48 7.96 5.18 -9.61
C GLN A 48 6.69 4.35 -9.71
N VAL A 49 6.82 3.03 -9.74
CA VAL A 49 5.66 2.12 -9.79
C VAL A 49 4.75 2.32 -8.58
N VAL A 50 5.31 2.34 -7.37
CA VAL A 50 4.48 2.49 -6.16
C VAL A 50 3.84 3.87 -6.06
N GLU A 51 4.53 4.92 -6.51
CA GLU A 51 3.93 6.25 -6.57
C GLU A 51 2.78 6.29 -7.58
N GLU A 52 3.02 5.77 -8.78
CA GLU A 52 2.03 5.72 -9.86
C GLU A 52 0.77 4.96 -9.44
N LEU A 53 0.93 3.77 -8.86
CA LEU A 53 -0.20 2.96 -8.42
C LEU A 53 -0.93 3.58 -7.22
N SER A 54 -0.19 4.21 -6.31
CA SER A 54 -0.82 4.91 -5.17
C SER A 54 -1.69 6.08 -5.64
N VAL A 55 -1.27 6.80 -6.68
CA VAL A 55 -2.04 7.89 -7.29
C VAL A 55 -3.33 7.33 -7.91
N GLN A 56 -3.23 6.25 -8.69
CA GLN A 56 -4.39 5.65 -9.35
C GLN A 56 -5.44 5.19 -8.34
N LYS A 57 -5.01 4.53 -7.28
CA LYS A 57 -5.92 4.07 -6.23
C LYS A 57 -6.58 5.22 -5.49
N ALA A 58 -5.81 6.23 -5.15
CA ALA A 58 -6.34 7.41 -4.46
C ALA A 58 -7.33 8.17 -5.34
N GLU A 59 -7.01 8.39 -6.61
CA GLU A 59 -7.89 9.11 -7.55
C GLU A 59 -9.21 8.37 -7.78
N ASP A 60 -9.17 7.05 -7.93
CA ASP A 60 -10.36 6.24 -8.12
C ASP A 60 -11.33 6.41 -6.95
N VAL A 61 -10.84 6.28 -5.74
CA VAL A 61 -11.66 6.41 -4.53
C VAL A 61 -12.08 7.86 -4.30
N TYR A 62 -11.21 8.82 -4.58
CA TYR A 62 -11.53 10.24 -4.47
C TYR A 62 -12.75 10.60 -5.32
N GLN A 63 -12.76 10.18 -6.58
CA GLN A 63 -13.90 10.44 -7.48
C GLN A 63 -15.18 9.84 -6.94
N GLN A 64 -15.15 8.61 -6.48
CA GLN A 64 -16.32 7.92 -5.94
C GLN A 64 -16.83 8.59 -4.66
N TYR A 65 -15.93 8.98 -3.78
CA TYR A 65 -16.29 9.60 -2.51
C TYR A 65 -16.82 11.01 -2.72
N GLU A 66 -16.21 11.78 -3.59
CA GLU A 66 -16.62 13.15 -3.89
C GLU A 66 -18.05 13.23 -4.42
N THR A 67 -18.49 12.27 -5.24
CA THR A 67 -19.85 12.25 -5.79
C THR A 67 -20.93 12.07 -4.73
N LYS A 68 -20.59 11.50 -3.58
CA LYS A 68 -21.53 11.17 -2.52
C LYS A 68 -21.39 12.05 -1.27
N ASN A 69 -20.33 12.83 -1.18
CA ASN A 69 -20.00 13.60 0.02
C ASN A 69 -19.57 15.02 -0.34
N THR A 70 -20.10 16.01 0.37
CA THR A 70 -19.85 17.43 0.09
C THR A 70 -18.85 18.09 1.04
N GLY A 71 -18.46 17.44 2.12
CA GLY A 71 -17.54 18.01 3.11
C GLY A 71 -16.08 17.88 2.74
N ASP A 72 -15.21 18.35 3.60
CA ASP A 72 -13.77 18.17 3.49
C ASP A 72 -13.41 16.73 3.81
N PHE A 73 -12.45 16.17 3.07
CA PHE A 73 -11.99 14.80 3.31
C PHE A 73 -10.57 14.58 2.80
N LEU A 74 -9.96 13.50 3.28
CA LEU A 74 -8.64 13.05 2.90
C LEU A 74 -8.74 11.61 2.40
N VAL A 75 -8.25 11.34 1.19
CA VAL A 75 -8.12 9.99 0.68
C VAL A 75 -6.65 9.56 0.72
N ILE A 76 -6.39 8.40 1.27
CA ILE A 76 -5.05 7.81 1.33
C ILE A 76 -5.01 6.62 0.38
N GLY A 77 -4.23 6.74 -0.69
CA GLY A 77 -3.90 5.63 -1.59
C GLY A 77 -2.50 5.12 -1.28
N SER A 78 -2.29 3.83 -1.37
CA SER A 78 -0.99 3.24 -1.12
C SER A 78 -0.79 1.97 -1.95
N ASP A 79 0.47 1.75 -2.32
CA ASP A 79 0.88 0.52 -3.00
C ASP A 79 2.25 0.10 -2.49
N THR A 80 2.49 -1.21 -2.44
CA THR A 80 3.74 -1.78 -1.95
C THR A 80 4.24 -2.82 -2.95
N VAL A 81 5.53 -2.73 -3.29
CA VAL A 81 6.18 -3.73 -4.13
C VAL A 81 7.49 -4.20 -3.46
N VAL A 82 7.83 -5.44 -3.71
CA VAL A 82 9.09 -6.03 -3.32
C VAL A 82 10.00 -6.05 -4.53
N ALA A 83 11.24 -5.62 -4.34
CA ALA A 83 12.24 -5.65 -5.41
C ALA A 83 13.51 -6.37 -4.91
N ALA A 84 14.04 -7.24 -5.74
CA ALA A 84 15.32 -7.91 -5.49
C ALA A 84 16.20 -7.73 -6.71
N ASP A 85 17.44 -7.31 -6.49
CA ASP A 85 18.39 -7.04 -7.57
C ASP A 85 17.85 -6.13 -8.67
N GLY A 86 17.04 -5.13 -8.28
CA GLY A 86 16.43 -4.17 -9.19
C GLY A 86 15.18 -4.69 -9.93
N THR A 87 14.77 -5.93 -9.67
CA THR A 87 13.61 -6.54 -10.30
C THR A 87 12.42 -6.56 -9.36
N ILE A 88 11.27 -6.07 -9.83
CA ILE A 88 10.04 -6.09 -9.05
C ILE A 88 9.47 -7.50 -9.02
N LEU A 89 9.15 -7.97 -7.81
CA LEU A 89 8.52 -9.26 -7.58
C LEU A 89 7.03 -9.04 -7.30
N GLY A 90 6.17 -9.70 -8.08
CA GLY A 90 4.73 -9.66 -7.85
C GLY A 90 4.32 -10.53 -6.68
N LYS A 91 3.04 -10.46 -6.31
CA LYS A 91 2.49 -11.37 -5.29
C LYS A 91 2.48 -12.80 -5.83
N PRO A 92 2.82 -13.79 -4.99
CA PRO A 92 2.74 -15.18 -5.43
C PRO A 92 1.29 -15.58 -5.71
N LYS A 93 1.07 -16.29 -6.81
CA LYS A 93 -0.26 -16.74 -7.23
C LYS A 93 -0.68 -18.01 -6.50
N ASP A 94 0.29 -18.81 -6.08
CA ASP A 94 0.07 -20.08 -5.39
C ASP A 94 1.23 -20.36 -4.44
N LYS A 95 1.12 -21.45 -3.69
CA LYS A 95 2.12 -21.84 -2.70
C LYS A 95 3.47 -22.19 -3.31
N GLU A 96 3.46 -22.73 -4.53
CA GLU A 96 4.68 -23.06 -5.27
C GLU A 96 5.47 -21.79 -5.62
N GLN A 97 4.81 -20.77 -6.14
CA GLN A 97 5.45 -19.49 -6.42
C GLN A 97 5.95 -18.82 -5.13
N ALA A 98 5.17 -18.90 -4.05
CA ALA A 98 5.59 -18.37 -2.75
C ALA A 98 6.87 -19.06 -2.27
N TYR A 99 6.95 -20.38 -2.41
CA TYR A 99 8.14 -21.14 -2.07
C TYR A 99 9.36 -20.69 -2.87
N GLN A 100 9.21 -20.55 -4.18
CA GLN A 100 10.30 -20.10 -5.07
C GLN A 100 10.77 -18.69 -4.70
N MET A 101 9.84 -17.77 -4.45
CA MET A 101 10.15 -16.38 -4.07
C MET A 101 10.92 -16.33 -2.75
N ILE A 102 10.45 -17.03 -1.73
CA ILE A 102 11.11 -17.05 -0.42
C ILE A 102 12.48 -17.73 -0.52
N SER A 103 12.58 -18.80 -1.29
CA SER A 103 13.85 -19.48 -1.54
C SER A 103 14.89 -18.56 -2.19
N MET A 104 14.45 -17.68 -3.06
CA MET A 104 15.29 -16.68 -3.71
C MET A 104 15.71 -15.57 -2.74
N LEU A 105 14.80 -15.14 -1.86
CA LEU A 105 15.03 -14.02 -0.94
C LEU A 105 15.79 -14.41 0.33
N GLN A 106 15.70 -15.68 0.73
CA GLN A 106 16.32 -16.13 1.98
C GLN A 106 17.86 -15.94 1.96
N GLY A 107 18.40 -15.55 3.10
CA GLY A 107 19.83 -15.32 3.26
C GLY A 107 20.38 -14.08 2.54
N LYS A 108 19.49 -13.23 2.02
CA LYS A 108 19.86 -12.04 1.25
C LYS A 108 19.06 -10.81 1.71
N ALA A 109 19.50 -9.65 1.23
CA ALA A 109 18.78 -8.41 1.38
C ALA A 109 17.92 -8.16 0.14
N HIS A 110 16.74 -7.60 0.35
CA HIS A 110 15.89 -7.11 -0.72
C HIS A 110 15.26 -5.79 -0.29
N GLN A 111 14.57 -5.10 -1.18
CA GLN A 111 13.96 -3.82 -0.91
C GLN A 111 12.45 -3.93 -0.94
N VAL A 112 11.80 -3.20 -0.04
CA VAL A 112 10.34 -3.03 -0.03
C VAL A 112 10.07 -1.55 -0.26
N TYR A 113 9.36 -1.24 -1.33
CA TYR A 113 8.95 0.12 -1.66
C TYR A 113 7.48 0.29 -1.35
N THR A 114 7.14 1.37 -0.67
CA THR A 114 5.75 1.73 -0.43
C THR A 114 5.51 3.14 -0.94
N GLY A 115 4.55 3.29 -1.84
CA GLY A 115 4.10 4.57 -2.33
C GLY A 115 2.85 4.99 -1.57
N VAL A 116 2.74 6.28 -1.31
CA VAL A 116 1.58 6.87 -0.64
C VAL A 116 1.16 8.11 -1.39
N THR A 117 -0.13 8.22 -1.64
CA THR A 117 -0.74 9.43 -2.21
C THR A 117 -1.82 9.92 -1.27
N LEU A 118 -1.74 11.19 -0.91
CA LEU A 118 -2.73 11.89 -0.13
C LEU A 118 -3.49 12.83 -1.07
N LEU A 119 -4.81 12.65 -1.17
CA LEU A 119 -5.68 13.57 -1.89
C LEU A 119 -6.59 14.24 -0.87
N ILE A 120 -6.43 15.54 -0.74
CA ILE A 120 -7.14 16.33 0.27
C ILE A 120 -8.14 17.23 -0.46
N LYS A 121 -9.40 17.16 -0.07
CA LYS A 121 -10.40 18.14 -0.47
C LYS A 121 -10.64 19.06 0.72
N LYS A 122 -10.30 20.33 0.55
CA LYS A 122 -10.50 21.35 1.57
C LYS A 122 -10.99 22.64 0.93
N ASP A 123 -12.12 23.16 1.42
CA ASP A 123 -12.72 24.39 0.93
C ASP A 123 -12.91 24.40 -0.60
N GLY A 124 -13.32 23.24 -1.14
CA GLY A 124 -13.52 23.06 -2.57
C GLY A 124 -12.25 22.90 -3.40
N LYS A 125 -11.09 22.92 -2.78
CA LYS A 125 -9.79 22.75 -3.46
C LYS A 125 -9.25 21.33 -3.24
N LYS A 126 -8.66 20.80 -4.31
CA LYS A 126 -8.00 19.49 -4.31
C LYS A 126 -6.50 19.67 -4.23
N ILE A 127 -5.88 19.05 -3.23
CA ILE A 127 -4.43 19.05 -3.04
C ILE A 127 -3.93 17.61 -3.10
N ARG A 128 -2.87 17.38 -3.86
CA ARG A 128 -2.24 16.06 -3.97
C ARG A 128 -0.82 16.08 -3.43
N LYS A 129 -0.48 15.10 -2.61
CA LYS A 129 0.89 14.80 -2.20
C LYS A 129 1.19 13.34 -2.47
N THR A 130 2.29 13.05 -3.15
CA THR A 130 2.74 11.70 -3.44
C THR A 130 4.18 11.55 -3.01
N PHE A 131 4.49 10.47 -2.32
CA PHE A 131 5.84 10.13 -1.88
C PHE A 131 6.01 8.62 -1.79
N HIS A 132 7.25 8.19 -1.58
CA HIS A 132 7.55 6.78 -1.37
C HIS A 132 8.59 6.62 -0.27
N GLU A 133 8.60 5.43 0.32
CA GLU A 133 9.63 4.97 1.25
C GLU A 133 10.22 3.66 0.75
N CYS A 134 11.50 3.49 0.97
CA CYS A 134 12.20 2.25 0.65
C CYS A 134 12.82 1.69 1.92
N SER A 135 12.56 0.42 2.20
CA SER A 135 13.15 -0.29 3.32
C SER A 135 14.01 -1.44 2.83
N ASP A 136 15.21 -1.57 3.37
CA ASP A 136 16.03 -2.75 3.16
C ASP A 136 15.62 -3.83 4.14
N VAL A 137 15.32 -5.01 3.62
CA VAL A 137 14.91 -6.16 4.42
C VAL A 137 15.94 -7.25 4.27
N HIS A 138 16.49 -7.70 5.40
CA HIS A 138 17.43 -8.81 5.45
C HIS A 138 16.71 -10.06 5.94
N VAL A 139 16.70 -11.09 5.12
CA VAL A 139 16.07 -12.35 5.47
C VAL A 139 17.16 -13.33 5.93
N TYR A 140 16.97 -13.88 7.14
CA TYR A 140 17.88 -14.93 7.63
C TYR A 140 17.80 -16.16 6.72
N PRO A 141 18.91 -16.94 6.65
CA PRO A 141 18.83 -18.22 5.94
C PRO A 141 17.73 -19.10 6.50
N MET A 142 16.92 -19.67 5.61
CA MET A 142 15.78 -20.51 5.99
C MET A 142 15.94 -21.90 5.36
N SER A 143 15.64 -22.94 6.14
CA SER A 143 15.55 -24.29 5.61
C SER A 143 14.28 -24.45 4.76
N LYS A 144 14.24 -25.52 3.97
CA LYS A 144 13.06 -25.84 3.18
C LYS A 144 11.82 -26.02 4.05
N GLU A 145 11.97 -26.62 5.23
CA GLU A 145 10.90 -26.84 6.17
C GLU A 145 10.40 -25.53 6.76
N GLU A 146 11.29 -24.63 7.14
CA GLU A 146 10.94 -23.31 7.65
C GLU A 146 10.18 -22.50 6.62
N ILE A 147 10.59 -22.55 5.35
CA ILE A 147 9.89 -21.88 4.26
C ILE A 147 8.46 -22.41 4.13
N ARG A 148 8.28 -23.72 4.16
CA ARG A 148 6.97 -24.35 4.05
C ARG A 148 6.07 -23.99 5.23
N GLU A 149 6.61 -23.97 6.44
CA GLU A 149 5.87 -23.55 7.64
C GLU A 149 5.41 -22.10 7.54
N TYR A 150 6.27 -21.21 7.05
CA TYR A 150 5.92 -19.82 6.86
C TYR A 150 4.80 -19.64 5.81
N ILE A 151 4.88 -20.37 4.71
CA ILE A 151 3.84 -20.36 3.67
C ILE A 151 2.51 -20.86 4.24
N ALA A 152 2.54 -21.87 5.11
CA ALA A 152 1.34 -22.41 5.73
C ALA A 152 0.60 -21.39 6.60
N THR A 153 1.26 -20.34 7.08
CA THR A 153 0.62 -19.24 7.83
C THR A 153 -0.25 -18.36 6.95
N GLY A 154 -0.05 -18.39 5.62
CA GLY A 154 -0.75 -17.54 4.66
C GLY A 154 -0.16 -16.12 4.53
N GLU A 155 0.78 -15.74 5.37
CA GLU A 155 1.37 -14.39 5.33
C GLU A 155 2.05 -14.05 3.99
N PRO A 156 2.83 -14.94 3.36
CA PRO A 156 3.47 -14.62 2.07
C PRO A 156 2.49 -14.41 0.92
N MET A 157 1.26 -14.85 1.07
CA MET A 157 0.23 -14.74 0.03
C MET A 157 -0.48 -13.39 0.05
N ASP A 158 -0.21 -12.59 1.03
CA ASP A 158 -0.84 -11.28 1.25
C ASP A 158 -0.16 -10.16 0.48
#